data_f07b3ac166c76647046df1ad5b92aa26
#
_entry.id   f07b3ac166c76647046df1ad5b92aa26
#
_cell.length_a   1.000
_cell.length_b   1.000
_cell.length_c   1.000
_cell.angle_alpha   90.00
_cell.angle_beta   90.00
_cell.angle_gamma   90.00
#
_symmetry.space_group_name_H-M   'P 1'
#
loop_
_entity.id
_entity.type
_entity.pdbx_description
1 polymer ?
#
loop_
_entity_poly.entity_id
_entity_poly.type
_entity_poly.pdbx_seq_one_letter_code
_entity_poly.pdbx_strand_id
1 'polypeptide(L)'
;MLVGSATTLIVAYARDRAISPETDTAIAMTTAELYLQSKGVGTCWAGYLRKMCNAIPEIRTCILSIPDGYSVYGAFMAGYPDENEKYIHVPERFKRAEIKWA
;
A
#
# COMPACT_ATOMS: atom_id res chain seq x y z
N MET A 1 3.79 -15.49 -2.28
CA MET A 1 3.59 -15.09 -0.88
C MET A 1 2.99 -13.70 -0.80
N LEU A 2 2.08 -13.47 0.15
CA LEU A 2 1.43 -12.16 0.29
C LEU A 2 2.39 -11.03 0.67
N VAL A 3 3.39 -11.35 1.46
CA VAL A 3 4.36 -10.37 1.96
C VAL A 3 5.79 -10.65 1.53
N GLY A 4 6.02 -11.76 0.84
CA GLY A 4 7.35 -12.13 0.36
C GLY A 4 8.41 -12.07 1.45
N SER A 5 9.56 -11.49 1.13
CA SER A 5 10.68 -11.33 2.06
C SER A 5 10.73 -9.96 2.72
N ALA A 6 9.67 -9.18 2.62
CA ALA A 6 9.61 -7.86 3.24
C ALA A 6 9.67 -7.96 4.77
N THR A 7 10.35 -7.02 5.39
CA THR A 7 10.52 -6.99 6.84
C THR A 7 9.44 -6.20 7.56
N THR A 8 8.71 -5.36 6.84
CA THR A 8 7.74 -4.44 7.43
C THR A 8 6.48 -4.41 6.59
N LEU A 9 5.34 -4.43 7.26
CA LEU A 9 4.04 -4.24 6.65
C LEU A 9 3.47 -2.92 7.16
N ILE A 10 3.11 -2.04 6.26
CA ILE A 10 2.49 -0.76 6.59
C ILE A 10 1.04 -0.81 6.15
N VAL A 11 0.14 -0.56 7.08
CA VAL A 11 -1.30 -0.65 6.87
C VAL A 11 -1.93 0.72 7.14
N ALA A 12 -2.71 1.19 6.20
CA ALA A 12 -3.49 2.41 6.36
C ALA A 12 -4.95 2.05 6.64
N TYR A 13 -5.46 2.55 7.75
CA TYR A 13 -6.86 2.35 8.10
C TYR A 13 -7.50 3.68 8.48
N ALA A 14 -8.80 3.76 8.31
CA ALA A 14 -9.55 4.96 8.60
C ALA A 14 -10.96 4.60 9.06
N ARG A 15 -11.63 5.57 9.66
CA ARG A 15 -13.03 5.39 10.06
C ARG A 15 -13.91 5.23 8.83
N ASP A 16 -14.83 4.28 8.88
CA ASP A 16 -15.79 4.07 7.80
C ASP A 16 -16.68 5.28 7.57
N ARG A 17 -16.87 6.10 8.62
CA ARG A 17 -17.68 7.33 8.55
C ARG A 17 -16.93 8.55 8.06
N ALA A 18 -15.65 8.44 7.78
CA ALA A 18 -14.90 9.56 7.20
C ALA A 18 -15.46 9.92 5.82
N ILE A 19 -15.33 11.18 5.44
CA ILE A 19 -15.91 11.66 4.18
C ILE A 19 -15.29 10.96 2.97
N SER A 20 -13.98 10.81 2.97
CA SER A 20 -13.25 10.22 1.84
C SER A 20 -12.10 9.34 2.34
N PRO A 21 -12.40 8.26 3.05
CA PRO A 21 -11.33 7.45 3.65
C PRO A 21 -10.41 6.83 2.62
N GLU A 22 -10.92 6.43 1.47
CA GLU A 22 -10.09 5.83 0.42
C GLU A 22 -9.10 6.83 -0.17
N THR A 23 -9.57 8.04 -0.44
CA THR A 23 -8.71 9.09 -0.99
C THR A 23 -7.67 9.53 0.02
N ASP A 24 -8.08 9.76 1.25
CA ASP A 24 -7.17 10.22 2.30
C ASP A 24 -6.06 9.21 2.56
N THR A 25 -6.39 7.94 2.64
CA THR A 25 -5.40 6.88 2.87
C THR A 25 -4.49 6.68 1.66
N ALA A 26 -5.03 6.80 0.44
CA ALA A 26 -4.21 6.70 -0.77
C ALA A 26 -3.17 7.82 -0.86
N ILE A 27 -3.56 9.03 -0.52
CA ILE A 27 -2.64 10.18 -0.51
C ILE A 27 -1.55 9.96 0.55
N ALA A 28 -1.95 9.56 1.75
CA ALA A 28 -1.01 9.32 2.83
C ALA A 28 -0.01 8.21 2.49
N MET A 29 -0.49 7.12 1.92
CA MET A 29 0.36 5.99 1.55
C MET A 29 1.30 6.31 0.40
N THR A 30 0.83 7.02 -0.61
CA THR A 30 1.67 7.45 -1.72
C THR A 30 2.78 8.38 -1.24
N THR A 31 2.44 9.30 -0.35
CA THR A 31 3.44 10.19 0.26
C THR A 31 4.49 9.40 1.04
N ALA A 32 4.05 8.44 1.84
CA ALA A 32 4.94 7.57 2.59
C ALA A 32 5.84 6.75 1.67
N GLU A 33 5.29 6.20 0.60
CA GLU A 33 6.04 5.41 -0.36
C GLU A 33 7.15 6.23 -1.03
N LEU A 34 6.83 7.43 -1.49
CA LEU A 34 7.81 8.31 -2.11
C LEU A 34 8.92 8.70 -1.12
N TYR A 35 8.55 8.96 0.13
CA TYR A 35 9.52 9.25 1.17
C TYR A 35 10.45 8.06 1.40
N LEU A 36 9.90 6.86 1.52
CA LEU A 36 10.68 5.65 1.74
C LEU A 36 11.63 5.37 0.58
N GLN A 37 11.17 5.57 -0.65
CA GLN A 37 12.04 5.44 -1.82
C GLN A 37 13.21 6.41 -1.78
N SER A 38 12.99 7.63 -1.31
CA SER A 38 14.07 8.60 -1.15
C SER A 38 15.12 8.16 -0.13
N LYS A 39 14.78 7.24 0.75
CA LYS A 39 15.67 6.66 1.76
C LYS A 39 16.23 5.29 1.34
N GLY A 40 15.98 4.87 0.11
CA GLY A 40 16.47 3.59 -0.38
C GLY A 40 15.65 2.38 0.06
N VAL A 41 14.44 2.59 0.54
CA VAL A 41 13.54 1.51 0.97
C VAL A 41 12.59 1.19 -0.18
N GLY A 42 12.56 -0.09 -0.59
CA GLY A 42 11.62 -0.57 -1.59
C GLY A 42 10.26 -0.83 -1.01
N THR A 43 9.22 -0.62 -1.81
CA THR A 43 7.83 -0.86 -1.39
C THR A 43 7.07 -1.63 -2.46
N CYS A 44 6.06 -2.37 -2.01
CA CYS A 44 5.16 -3.08 -2.90
C CYS A 44 3.76 -3.09 -2.29
N TRP A 45 2.77 -2.63 -3.03
CA TRP A 45 1.38 -2.61 -2.55
C TRP A 45 0.84 -4.02 -2.39
N ALA A 46 0.15 -4.25 -1.29
CA ALA A 46 -0.43 -5.54 -0.93
C ALA A 46 -1.96 -5.48 -1.01
N GLY A 47 -2.49 -5.32 -2.23
CA GLY A 47 -3.93 -5.19 -2.45
C GLY A 47 -4.72 -6.41 -2.01
N TYR A 48 -4.12 -7.58 -2.11
CA TYR A 48 -4.75 -8.82 -1.66
C TYR A 48 -4.96 -8.83 -0.15
N LEU A 49 -3.98 -8.35 0.59
CA LEU A 49 -4.07 -8.25 2.05
C LEU A 49 -5.19 -7.29 2.47
N ARG A 50 -5.36 -6.18 1.77
CA ARG A 50 -6.46 -5.27 2.00
C ARG A 50 -7.81 -5.97 1.87
N LYS A 51 -7.99 -6.74 0.83
CA LYS A 51 -9.23 -7.50 0.61
C LYS A 51 -9.47 -8.52 1.73
N MET A 52 -8.44 -9.23 2.13
CA MET A 52 -8.54 -10.23 3.19
C MET A 52 -8.89 -9.58 4.54
N CYS A 53 -8.26 -8.46 4.87
CA CYS A 53 -8.54 -7.75 6.11
C CYS A 53 -9.99 -7.31 6.21
N ASN A 54 -10.58 -6.88 5.12
CA ASN A 54 -11.96 -6.40 5.11
C ASN A 54 -12.97 -7.56 5.02
N ALA A 55 -12.59 -8.67 4.40
CA ALA A 55 -13.45 -9.85 4.29
C ALA A 55 -13.46 -10.70 5.55
N ILE A 56 -12.36 -10.74 6.30
CA ILE A 56 -12.20 -11.55 7.50
C ILE A 56 -11.96 -10.62 8.69
N PRO A 57 -13.02 -10.30 9.49
CA PRO A 57 -12.90 -9.34 10.59
C PRO A 57 -11.82 -9.72 11.63
N GLU A 58 -11.57 -11.01 11.82
CA GLU A 58 -10.60 -11.49 12.81
C GLU A 58 -9.19 -11.04 12.48
N ILE A 59 -8.83 -10.92 11.20
CA ILE A 59 -7.52 -10.42 10.80
C ILE A 59 -7.37 -8.98 11.27
N ARG A 60 -8.41 -8.20 11.05
CA ARG A 60 -8.42 -6.78 11.40
C ARG A 60 -8.36 -6.58 12.92
N THR A 61 -9.18 -7.29 13.66
CA THR A 61 -9.30 -7.07 15.11
C THR A 61 -8.24 -7.80 15.92
N CYS A 62 -7.92 -9.06 15.57
CA CYS A 62 -7.04 -9.90 16.38
C CYS A 62 -5.59 -9.80 15.99
N ILE A 63 -5.29 -9.62 14.70
CA ILE A 63 -3.91 -9.59 14.21
C ILE A 63 -3.40 -8.16 14.11
N LEU A 64 -4.18 -7.27 13.52
CA LEU A 64 -3.77 -5.89 13.28
C LEU A 64 -4.20 -4.93 14.38
N SER A 65 -5.02 -5.36 15.30
CA SER A 65 -5.52 -4.54 16.43
C SER A 65 -6.22 -3.25 15.98
N ILE A 66 -6.95 -3.33 14.87
CA ILE A 66 -7.71 -2.21 14.34
C ILE A 66 -9.10 -2.19 15.00
N PRO A 67 -9.53 -1.05 15.57
CA PRO A 67 -10.81 -0.97 16.26
C PRO A 67 -12.01 -1.16 15.35
N ASP A 68 -13.15 -1.52 15.92
CA ASP A 68 -14.41 -1.57 15.20
C ASP A 68 -14.78 -0.18 14.66
N GLY A 69 -15.41 -0.15 13.50
CA GLY A 69 -15.77 1.10 12.81
C GLY A 69 -14.67 1.64 11.91
N TYR A 70 -13.55 0.92 11.83
CA TYR A 70 -12.45 1.22 10.94
C TYR A 70 -12.28 0.11 9.92
N SER A 71 -11.84 0.47 8.74
CA SER A 71 -11.49 -0.49 7.69
C SER A 71 -10.09 -0.22 7.17
N VAL A 72 -9.48 -1.27 6.60
CA VAL A 72 -8.20 -1.16 5.93
C VAL A 72 -8.44 -0.66 4.50
N TYR A 73 -7.85 0.47 4.17
CA TYR A 73 -7.98 1.08 2.84
C TYR A 73 -6.73 0.94 2.00
N GLY A 74 -5.66 0.48 2.57
CA GLY A 74 -4.44 0.20 1.83
C GLY A 74 -3.41 -0.48 2.69
N ALA A 75 -2.50 -1.19 2.02
CA ALA A 75 -1.37 -1.83 2.68
C ALA A 75 -0.23 -1.94 1.69
N PHE A 76 1.00 -1.78 2.17
CA PHE A 76 2.16 -2.10 1.37
C PHE A 76 3.26 -2.73 2.21
N MET A 77 4.08 -3.53 1.54
CA MET A 77 5.26 -4.13 2.12
C MET A 77 6.44 -3.18 1.93
N ALA A 78 7.31 -3.12 2.91
CA ALA A 78 8.51 -2.30 2.84
C ALA A 78 9.73 -3.11 3.24
N GLY A 79 10.84 -2.89 2.57
CA GLY A 79 12.09 -3.56 2.87
C GLY A 79 13.22 -2.99 2.03
N TYR A 80 14.43 -3.33 2.38
CA TYR A 80 15.58 -2.93 1.58
C TYR A 80 15.67 -3.84 0.34
N PRO A 81 15.92 -3.24 -0.84
CA PRO A 81 16.10 -4.04 -2.04
C PRO A 81 17.29 -4.98 -1.92
N ASP A 82 17.17 -6.16 -2.53
CA ASP A 82 18.31 -7.06 -2.65
C ASP A 82 19.28 -6.49 -3.68
N GLU A 83 20.53 -6.27 -3.26
CA GLU A 83 21.57 -5.74 -4.12
C GLU A 83 21.88 -6.62 -5.33
N ASN A 84 21.56 -7.91 -5.23
CA ASN A 84 21.77 -8.86 -6.31
C ASN A 84 20.64 -8.90 -7.32
N GLU A 85 19.48 -8.34 -7.00
CA GLU A 85 18.38 -8.23 -7.94
C GLU A 85 18.55 -7.00 -8.83
N LYS A 86 18.61 -7.27 -10.12
CA LYS A 86 18.69 -6.19 -11.10
C LYS A 86 17.29 -5.93 -11.64
N TYR A 87 16.77 -4.75 -11.36
CA TYR A 87 15.58 -4.27 -12.03
C TYR A 87 15.93 -3.87 -13.44
N ILE A 88 15.43 -4.60 -14.41
CA ILE A 88 15.85 -4.42 -15.79
C ILE A 88 15.32 -3.12 -16.36
N HIS A 89 14.04 -2.94 -16.33
CA HIS A 89 13.35 -1.69 -16.67
C HIS A 89 11.85 -1.85 -16.52
N VAL A 90 11.16 -0.72 -16.42
CA VAL A 90 9.69 -0.70 -16.45
C VAL A 90 9.25 -0.75 -17.91
N PRO A 91 8.39 -1.70 -18.30
CA PRO A 91 7.89 -1.75 -19.67
C PRO A 91 7.18 -0.45 -20.06
N GLU A 92 7.36 -0.01 -21.30
CA GLU A 92 6.63 1.14 -21.78
C GLU A 92 5.13 0.85 -21.81
N ARG A 93 4.37 1.86 -21.46
CA ARG A 93 2.91 1.76 -21.60
C ARG A 93 2.52 1.76 -23.07
N PHE A 94 1.57 0.91 -23.40
CA PHE A 94 1.03 0.85 -24.74
C PHE A 94 0.38 2.16 -25.18
N LYS A 95 -0.28 2.83 -24.24
CA LYS A 95 -0.87 4.16 -24.44
C LYS A 95 -0.53 5.04 -23.27
N ARG A 96 -0.05 6.22 -23.57
CA ARG A 96 0.16 7.25 -22.57
C ARG A 96 -1.11 8.07 -22.39
N ALA A 97 -1.40 8.45 -21.18
CA ALA A 97 -2.47 9.39 -20.94
C ALA A 97 -2.09 10.76 -21.49
N GLU A 98 -3.01 11.38 -22.19
CA GLU A 98 -2.84 12.76 -22.62
C GLU A 98 -3.37 13.71 -21.54
N ILE A 99 -2.57 14.72 -21.22
CA ILE A 99 -2.99 15.77 -20.32
C ILE A 99 -3.31 17.00 -21.17
N LYS A 100 -4.56 17.40 -21.16
CA LYS A 100 -4.97 18.61 -21.85
C LYS A 100 -5.11 19.74 -20.83
N TRP A 101 -4.40 20.79 -21.07
CA TRP A 101 -4.46 21.99 -20.24
C TRP A 101 -5.55 22.90 -20.76
N ALA A 102 -6.44 23.29 -19.89
CA ALA A 102 -7.52 24.22 -20.24
C ALA A 102 -7.00 25.66 -20.31
#